data_e979bb8e57b35445f7414cf98590d418
#
_entry.id   e979bb8e57b35445f7414cf98590d418
#
_cell.length_a   1.000
_cell.length_b   1.000
_cell.length_c   1.000
_cell.angle_alpha   90.00
_cell.angle_beta   90.00
_cell.angle_gamma   90.00
#
_symmetry.space_group_name_H-M   'P 1'
#
loop_
_entity.id
_entity.type
_entity.pdbx_description
1 polymer ?
#
loop_
_entity_poly.entity_id
_entity_poly.type
_entity_poly.pdbx_seq_one_letter_code
_entity_poly.pdbx_strand_id
1 'polypeptide(L)'
;MIALTKLVVSKIIGADKDPEGLGRWVSILLKGKKDHTLRAAAGYVSCKNKTGLSTVYSQQQKHFRVQKTDREPIQAMMEDFEQAVSSWVDAGEKIVIMMDANSDVRDGELATMLKPLGFKEQITFRHGPNEPPPGTHESNESGRPIDGIWTNFAHGELRCGYEAYEDDDDHRRAWIDIPNRHMFGYSPPNIHKLYPKNLVVEDPRIRKKYNTKVCQLLRAGGTLEKSKLLTLTVAKRAPNEDLRLLHHEI
;
A
#
# COMPACT_ATOMS: atom_id res chain seq x y z
N MET A 1 -9.49 4.10 6.05
CA MET A 1 -9.15 5.12 4.99
C MET A 1 -8.13 4.51 4.04
N ILE A 2 -8.20 4.81 2.73
CA ILE A 2 -7.15 4.44 1.75
C ILE A 2 -6.58 5.74 1.21
N ALA A 3 -5.27 5.94 1.37
CA ALA A 3 -4.53 7.07 0.80
C ALA A 3 -3.64 6.58 -0.35
N LEU A 4 -3.61 7.33 -1.45
CA LEU A 4 -2.89 6.96 -2.67
C LEU A 4 -1.97 8.08 -3.13
N THR A 5 -0.84 7.70 -3.73
CA THR A 5 0.02 8.65 -4.42
C THR A 5 -0.59 9.07 -5.77
N LYS A 6 -0.23 10.26 -6.25
CA LYS A 6 -0.72 10.83 -7.52
C LYS A 6 -0.65 9.86 -8.72
N LEU A 7 0.41 9.05 -8.79
CA LEU A 7 0.62 8.10 -9.90
C LEU A 7 -0.39 6.94 -9.90
N VAL A 8 -0.91 6.55 -8.73
CA VAL A 8 -1.86 5.44 -8.58
C VAL A 8 -3.29 5.93 -8.73
N VAL A 9 -3.59 7.16 -8.32
CA VAL A 9 -4.94 7.76 -8.41
C VAL A 9 -5.50 7.69 -9.83
N SER A 10 -4.69 7.94 -10.86
CA SER A 10 -5.12 7.87 -12.27
C SER A 10 -5.50 6.47 -12.74
N LYS A 11 -5.27 5.44 -11.94
CA LYS A 11 -5.61 4.03 -12.27
C LYS A 11 -6.88 3.56 -11.60
N ILE A 12 -7.51 4.37 -10.75
CA ILE A 12 -8.77 4.02 -10.09
C ILE A 12 -9.88 3.97 -11.14
N ILE A 13 -10.57 2.83 -11.20
CA ILE A 13 -11.74 2.62 -12.08
C ILE A 13 -13.02 2.28 -11.31
N GLY A 14 -12.93 2.07 -10.01
CA GLY A 14 -14.06 1.79 -9.15
C GLY A 14 -13.72 1.94 -7.68
N ALA A 15 -14.73 2.12 -6.87
CA ALA A 15 -14.64 2.12 -5.42
C ALA A 15 -15.92 1.56 -4.82
N ASP A 16 -15.79 0.70 -3.81
CA ASP A 16 -16.92 0.17 -3.04
C ASP A 16 -16.72 0.49 -1.57
N LYS A 17 -17.80 0.54 -0.85
CA LYS A 17 -17.81 0.79 0.59
C LYS A 17 -18.89 -0.04 1.28
N ASP A 18 -18.77 -0.12 2.58
CA ASP A 18 -19.76 -0.70 3.46
C ASP A 18 -21.18 -0.23 3.10
N PRO A 19 -22.09 -1.15 2.72
CA PRO A 19 -23.46 -0.81 2.28
C PRO A 19 -24.32 -0.17 3.39
N GLU A 20 -24.06 -0.50 4.65
CA GLU A 20 -24.75 0.10 5.80
C GLU A 20 -24.29 1.55 6.09
N GLY A 21 -23.24 2.01 5.45
CA GLY A 21 -22.69 3.35 5.70
C GLY A 21 -21.99 3.52 7.04
N LEU A 22 -21.70 2.43 7.74
CA LEU A 22 -21.03 2.43 9.06
C LEU A 22 -19.52 2.60 8.96
N GLY A 23 -18.97 2.60 7.74
CA GLY A 23 -17.53 2.81 7.51
C GLY A 23 -16.67 1.62 7.94
N ARG A 24 -17.24 0.41 8.04
CA ARG A 24 -16.53 -0.81 8.45
C ARG A 24 -15.45 -1.21 7.47
N TRP A 25 -15.65 -0.95 6.18
CA TRP A 25 -14.66 -1.19 5.12
C TRP A 25 -14.85 -0.28 3.92
N VAL A 26 -13.81 -0.16 3.13
CA VAL A 26 -13.76 0.57 1.86
C VAL A 26 -12.80 -0.15 0.91
N SER A 27 -13.09 -0.15 -0.38
CA SER A 27 -12.17 -0.68 -1.40
C SER A 27 -12.07 0.24 -2.60
N ILE A 28 -10.95 0.09 -3.32
CA ILE A 28 -10.71 0.71 -4.61
C ILE A 28 -10.28 -0.35 -5.61
N LEU A 29 -10.75 -0.23 -6.84
CA LEU A 29 -10.35 -1.07 -7.96
C LEU A 29 -9.39 -0.30 -8.87
N LEU A 30 -8.20 -0.84 -9.05
CA LEU A 30 -7.13 -0.28 -9.87
C LEU A 30 -7.02 -1.03 -11.19
N LYS A 31 -6.87 -0.31 -12.31
CA LYS A 31 -6.66 -0.89 -13.64
C LYS A 31 -5.17 -0.95 -13.98
N GLY A 32 -4.73 -2.12 -14.41
CA GLY A 32 -3.42 -2.37 -15.01
C GLY A 32 -3.45 -2.37 -16.53
N LYS A 33 -2.45 -3.02 -17.13
CA LYS A 33 -2.37 -3.26 -18.57
C LYS A 33 -3.23 -4.47 -18.93
N LYS A 34 -3.83 -4.44 -20.13
CA LYS A 34 -4.77 -5.48 -20.61
C LYS A 34 -5.92 -5.64 -19.59
N ASP A 35 -6.19 -6.87 -19.16
CA ASP A 35 -7.29 -7.20 -18.26
C ASP A 35 -6.83 -7.31 -16.78
N HIS A 36 -5.63 -6.81 -16.45
CA HIS A 36 -5.16 -6.82 -15.06
C HIS A 36 -5.91 -5.80 -14.24
N THR A 37 -6.47 -6.26 -13.16
CA THR A 37 -7.07 -5.43 -12.11
C THR A 37 -6.50 -5.81 -10.75
N LEU A 38 -6.43 -4.87 -9.85
CA LEU A 38 -6.12 -5.07 -8.45
C LEU A 38 -7.13 -4.30 -7.60
N ARG A 39 -7.81 -5.01 -6.72
CA ARG A 39 -8.62 -4.40 -5.68
C ARG A 39 -7.81 -4.30 -4.40
N ALA A 40 -7.79 -3.12 -3.81
CA ALA A 40 -7.27 -2.89 -2.47
C ALA A 40 -8.42 -2.54 -1.54
N ALA A 41 -8.59 -3.30 -0.48
CA ALA A 41 -9.60 -3.08 0.54
C ALA A 41 -8.94 -2.82 1.89
N ALA A 42 -9.54 -1.93 2.67
CA ALA A 42 -9.15 -1.65 4.04
C ALA A 42 -10.39 -1.65 4.94
N GLY A 43 -10.26 -2.15 6.15
CA GLY A 43 -11.39 -2.24 7.07
C GLY A 43 -10.98 -2.39 8.53
N TYR A 44 -12.00 -2.39 9.36
CA TYR A 44 -11.90 -2.52 10.79
C TYR A 44 -13.08 -3.34 11.33
N VAL A 45 -12.79 -4.41 12.03
CA VAL A 45 -13.79 -5.20 12.74
C VAL A 45 -13.94 -4.64 14.15
N SER A 46 -15.16 -4.29 14.55
CA SER A 46 -15.39 -3.69 15.87
C SER A 46 -15.09 -4.66 17.01
N CYS A 47 -14.42 -4.16 18.07
CA CYS A 47 -14.12 -4.94 19.25
C CYS A 47 -15.33 -5.00 20.22
N LYS A 48 -15.82 -6.20 20.50
CA LYS A 48 -16.93 -6.44 21.43
C LYS A 48 -16.54 -6.21 22.90
N ASN A 49 -15.26 -6.40 23.23
CA ASN A 49 -14.79 -6.40 24.61
C ASN A 49 -14.61 -5.00 25.22
N LYS A 50 -14.71 -3.95 24.42
CA LYS A 50 -14.66 -2.57 24.93
C LYS A 50 -16.04 -2.17 25.43
N THR A 51 -16.15 -1.87 26.72
CA THR A 51 -17.39 -1.40 27.36
C THR A 51 -17.55 0.11 27.22
N GLY A 52 -18.77 0.58 26.93
CA GLY A 52 -19.09 2.02 26.86
C GLY A 52 -20.01 2.34 25.69
N LEU A 53 -20.83 3.36 25.84
CA LEU A 53 -21.80 3.78 24.81
C LEU A 53 -21.16 4.43 23.57
N SER A 54 -19.89 4.86 23.68
CA SER A 54 -19.14 5.53 22.62
C SER A 54 -18.26 4.60 21.80
N THR A 55 -18.22 3.30 22.11
CA THR A 55 -17.44 2.34 21.33
C THR A 55 -18.05 2.13 19.95
N VAL A 56 -17.21 1.82 18.94
CA VAL A 56 -17.66 1.52 17.57
C VAL A 56 -18.72 0.42 17.57
N TYR A 57 -18.48 -0.65 18.34
CA TYR A 57 -19.44 -1.74 18.50
C TYR A 57 -20.80 -1.26 19.00
N SER A 58 -20.83 -0.47 20.08
CA SER A 58 -22.10 0.05 20.66
C SER A 58 -22.81 0.99 19.69
N GLN A 59 -22.09 1.79 18.92
CA GLN A 59 -22.66 2.67 17.89
C GLN A 59 -23.30 1.86 16.76
N GLN A 60 -22.64 0.81 16.27
CA GLN A 60 -23.17 -0.10 15.25
C GLN A 60 -24.39 -0.86 15.78
N GLN A 61 -24.36 -1.35 17.03
CA GLN A 61 -25.50 -2.00 17.66
C GLN A 61 -26.71 -1.06 17.77
N LYS A 62 -26.48 0.20 18.16
CA LYS A 62 -27.53 1.22 18.18
C LYS A 62 -28.11 1.47 16.80
N HIS A 63 -27.28 1.53 15.77
CA HIS A 63 -27.70 1.70 14.37
C HIS A 63 -28.69 0.58 13.97
N PHE A 64 -28.32 -0.69 14.16
CA PHE A 64 -29.18 -1.82 13.82
C PHE A 64 -30.49 -1.84 14.60
N ARG A 65 -30.47 -1.47 15.89
CA ARG A 65 -31.69 -1.32 16.68
C ARG A 65 -32.64 -0.23 16.15
N VAL A 66 -32.09 0.90 15.72
CA VAL A 66 -32.88 1.99 15.13
C VAL A 66 -33.51 1.55 13.80
N GLN A 67 -32.80 0.77 13.01
CA GLN A 67 -33.31 0.16 11.78
C GLN A 67 -34.29 -1.01 12.03
N LYS A 68 -34.51 -1.37 13.28
CA LYS A 68 -35.35 -2.51 13.67
C LYS A 68 -34.88 -3.84 13.08
N THR A 69 -33.57 -3.99 12.91
CA THR A 69 -32.94 -5.24 12.55
C THR A 69 -32.25 -5.83 13.78
N ASP A 70 -32.24 -7.14 13.89
CA ASP A 70 -31.62 -7.84 15.02
C ASP A 70 -30.24 -8.38 14.65
N ARG A 71 -29.49 -7.58 13.86
CA ARG A 71 -28.16 -7.96 13.40
C ARG A 71 -27.12 -7.67 14.49
N GLU A 72 -26.27 -8.64 14.77
CA GLU A 72 -25.10 -8.46 15.62
C GLU A 72 -23.99 -7.76 14.80
N PRO A 73 -23.33 -6.70 15.32
CA PRO A 73 -22.39 -5.88 14.54
C PRO A 73 -21.27 -6.63 13.83
N ILE A 74 -20.60 -7.57 14.50
CA ILE A 74 -19.48 -8.33 13.93
C ILE A 74 -20.00 -9.28 12.86
N GLN A 75 -21.05 -10.03 13.17
CA GLN A 75 -21.67 -10.95 12.22
C GLN A 75 -22.19 -10.21 10.98
N ALA A 76 -22.87 -9.08 11.17
CA ALA A 76 -23.33 -8.25 10.07
C ALA A 76 -22.17 -7.74 9.19
N MET A 77 -21.04 -7.37 9.81
CA MET A 77 -19.84 -7.00 9.09
C MET A 77 -19.30 -8.17 8.26
N MET A 78 -19.20 -9.37 8.84
CA MET A 78 -18.70 -10.56 8.15
C MET A 78 -19.58 -10.94 6.97
N GLU A 79 -20.91 -10.97 7.15
CA GLU A 79 -21.87 -11.29 6.09
C GLU A 79 -21.78 -10.31 4.92
N ASP A 80 -21.82 -8.99 5.20
CA ASP A 80 -21.79 -7.96 4.18
C ASP A 80 -20.43 -7.93 3.45
N PHE A 81 -19.33 -8.16 4.17
CA PHE A 81 -17.99 -8.18 3.60
C PHE A 81 -17.73 -9.45 2.79
N GLU A 82 -18.20 -10.63 3.26
CA GLU A 82 -18.13 -11.88 2.52
C GLU A 82 -18.85 -11.77 1.17
N GLN A 83 -20.05 -11.18 1.16
CA GLN A 83 -20.80 -10.95 -0.07
C GLN A 83 -20.01 -10.07 -1.05
N ALA A 84 -19.42 -8.98 -0.55
CA ALA A 84 -18.60 -8.10 -1.38
C ALA A 84 -17.35 -8.81 -1.93
N VAL A 85 -16.59 -9.49 -1.06
CA VAL A 85 -15.37 -10.21 -1.45
C VAL A 85 -15.66 -11.34 -2.43
N SER A 86 -16.74 -12.10 -2.22
CA SER A 86 -17.17 -13.16 -3.14
C SER A 86 -17.45 -12.59 -4.54
N SER A 87 -18.15 -11.46 -4.62
CA SER A 87 -18.42 -10.82 -5.91
C SER A 87 -17.15 -10.37 -6.63
N TRP A 88 -16.13 -9.91 -5.91
CA TRP A 88 -14.85 -9.52 -6.48
C TRP A 88 -14.03 -10.74 -6.94
N VAL A 89 -14.09 -11.85 -6.19
CA VAL A 89 -13.45 -13.12 -6.57
C VAL A 89 -14.10 -13.68 -7.83
N ASP A 90 -15.44 -13.68 -7.91
CA ASP A 90 -16.20 -14.14 -9.08
C ASP A 90 -15.90 -13.28 -10.33
N ALA A 91 -15.62 -12.00 -10.14
CA ALA A 91 -15.14 -11.11 -11.21
C ALA A 91 -13.67 -11.37 -11.63
N GLY A 92 -12.97 -12.31 -10.98
CA GLY A 92 -11.59 -12.66 -11.29
C GLY A 92 -10.57 -11.61 -10.84
N GLU A 93 -10.92 -10.75 -9.89
CA GLU A 93 -10.04 -9.69 -9.43
C GLU A 93 -8.90 -10.25 -8.55
N LYS A 94 -7.72 -9.67 -8.68
CA LYS A 94 -6.68 -9.78 -7.67
C LYS A 94 -7.00 -8.85 -6.51
N ILE A 95 -6.97 -9.37 -5.30
CA ILE A 95 -7.46 -8.65 -4.14
C ILE A 95 -6.39 -8.63 -3.05
N VAL A 96 -6.18 -7.47 -2.48
CA VAL A 96 -5.42 -7.22 -1.25
C VAL A 96 -6.37 -6.65 -0.21
N ILE A 97 -6.44 -7.26 0.97
CA ILE A 97 -7.23 -6.82 2.11
C ILE A 97 -6.27 -6.50 3.25
N MET A 98 -6.33 -5.29 3.76
CA MET A 98 -5.60 -4.83 4.95
C MET A 98 -6.62 -4.46 6.03
N MET A 99 -6.58 -5.16 7.17
CA MET A 99 -7.65 -5.02 8.16
C MET A 99 -7.14 -5.28 9.58
N ASP A 100 -7.56 -4.42 10.51
CA ASP A 100 -7.62 -4.77 11.92
C ASP A 100 -8.84 -5.68 12.13
N ALA A 101 -8.58 -6.96 12.33
CA ALA A 101 -9.60 -7.99 12.49
C ALA A 101 -10.13 -8.11 13.93
N ASN A 102 -9.48 -7.44 14.90
CA ASN A 102 -9.74 -7.61 16.34
C ASN A 102 -9.86 -9.09 16.81
N SER A 103 -9.34 -10.01 16.00
CA SER A 103 -9.26 -11.46 16.23
C SER A 103 -7.98 -12.00 15.62
N ASP A 104 -7.60 -13.22 15.98
CA ASP A 104 -6.38 -13.83 15.44
C ASP A 104 -6.45 -13.92 13.90
N VAL A 105 -5.46 -13.34 13.23
CA VAL A 105 -5.40 -13.33 11.76
C VAL A 105 -5.20 -14.71 11.14
N ARG A 106 -4.88 -15.74 11.94
CA ARG A 106 -4.63 -17.11 11.48
C ARG A 106 -5.89 -17.98 11.44
N ASP A 107 -6.77 -17.81 12.45
CA ASP A 107 -7.93 -18.68 12.70
C ASP A 107 -9.18 -17.94 13.23
N GLY A 108 -9.13 -16.61 13.37
CA GLY A 108 -10.30 -15.80 13.75
C GLY A 108 -11.39 -15.78 12.69
N GLU A 109 -12.49 -15.09 12.98
CA GLU A 109 -13.68 -15.06 12.11
C GLU A 109 -13.37 -14.61 10.69
N LEU A 110 -12.60 -13.52 10.54
CA LEU A 110 -12.20 -13.00 9.23
C LEU A 110 -11.33 -13.99 8.45
N ALA A 111 -10.35 -14.61 9.10
CA ALA A 111 -9.48 -15.60 8.49
C ALA A 111 -10.28 -16.84 8.04
N THR A 112 -11.23 -17.29 8.86
CA THR A 112 -12.11 -18.42 8.57
C THR A 112 -13.00 -18.13 7.37
N MET A 113 -13.54 -16.93 7.25
CA MET A 113 -14.36 -16.49 6.12
C MET A 113 -13.54 -16.37 4.82
N LEU A 114 -12.33 -15.80 4.88
CA LEU A 114 -11.50 -15.56 3.69
C LEU A 114 -10.82 -16.82 3.14
N LYS A 115 -10.53 -17.80 3.97
CA LYS A 115 -9.81 -19.02 3.57
C LYS A 115 -10.49 -19.83 2.45
N PRO A 116 -11.81 -20.10 2.47
CA PRO A 116 -12.50 -20.80 1.39
C PRO A 116 -12.47 -20.01 0.07
N LEU A 117 -12.37 -18.67 0.12
CA LEU A 117 -12.29 -17.79 -1.04
C LEU A 117 -10.86 -17.70 -1.63
N GLY A 118 -9.93 -18.53 -1.16
CA GLY A 118 -8.57 -18.64 -1.70
C GLY A 118 -7.58 -17.62 -1.13
N PHE A 119 -7.94 -16.89 -0.08
CA PHE A 119 -7.02 -15.94 0.56
C PHE A 119 -6.06 -16.62 1.53
N LYS A 120 -4.88 -16.02 1.65
CA LYS A 120 -3.92 -16.32 2.70
C LYS A 120 -3.46 -15.02 3.36
N GLU A 121 -3.34 -15.05 4.67
CA GLU A 121 -2.68 -13.96 5.40
C GLU A 121 -1.18 -14.05 5.12
N GLN A 122 -0.60 -12.97 4.57
CA GLN A 122 0.73 -13.03 3.96
C GLN A 122 1.86 -13.00 4.99
N ILE A 123 1.69 -12.31 6.10
CA ILE A 123 2.74 -12.16 7.11
C ILE A 123 2.91 -13.47 7.88
N THR A 124 1.81 -14.05 8.37
CA THR A 124 1.84 -15.35 9.07
C THR A 124 2.26 -16.50 8.14
N PHE A 125 1.82 -16.45 6.88
CA PHE A 125 2.25 -17.42 5.87
C PHE A 125 3.77 -17.39 5.65
N ARG A 126 4.38 -16.20 5.68
CA ARG A 126 5.82 -16.02 5.52
C ARG A 126 6.61 -16.45 6.76
N HIS A 127 6.12 -16.20 7.97
CA HIS A 127 6.74 -16.67 9.20
C HIS A 127 6.74 -18.20 9.29
N GLY A 128 5.67 -18.82 8.80
CA GLY A 128 5.51 -20.27 8.90
C GLY A 128 5.16 -20.77 10.31
N PRO A 129 5.02 -22.09 10.48
CA PRO A 129 4.53 -22.66 11.73
C PRO A 129 5.55 -22.62 12.87
N ASN A 130 6.85 -22.50 12.56
CA ASN A 130 7.93 -22.60 13.55
C ASN A 130 8.30 -21.24 14.18
N GLU A 131 7.94 -20.15 13.55
CA GLU A 131 8.23 -18.79 14.02
C GLU A 131 6.93 -17.99 13.96
N PRO A 132 6.08 -18.07 14.99
CA PRO A 132 4.84 -17.31 14.99
C PRO A 132 5.14 -15.80 14.93
N PRO A 133 4.37 -15.01 14.16
CA PRO A 133 4.52 -13.58 14.13
C PRO A 133 4.21 -12.96 15.50
N PRO A 134 4.79 -11.81 15.83
CA PRO A 134 4.50 -11.11 17.08
C PRO A 134 3.06 -10.62 17.14
N GLY A 135 2.56 -10.33 18.32
CA GLY A 135 1.33 -9.59 18.50
C GLY A 135 1.42 -8.20 17.85
N THR A 136 0.31 -7.69 17.34
CA THR A 136 0.26 -6.42 16.64
C THR A 136 -0.34 -5.28 17.44
N HIS A 137 -0.92 -5.55 18.60
CA HIS A 137 -1.42 -4.56 19.54
C HIS A 137 -0.60 -4.58 20.82
N GLU A 138 -0.26 -3.42 21.38
CA GLU A 138 0.62 -3.26 22.53
C GLU A 138 0.18 -4.09 23.74
N SER A 139 -1.11 -4.09 24.07
CA SER A 139 -1.65 -4.91 25.18
C SER A 139 -1.55 -6.42 24.92
N ASN A 140 -1.13 -6.86 23.76
CA ASN A 140 -1.04 -8.26 23.36
C ASN A 140 0.27 -8.57 22.62
N GLU A 141 1.36 -7.92 23.00
CA GLU A 141 2.66 -7.98 22.32
C GLU A 141 3.23 -9.40 22.19
N SER A 142 3.03 -10.23 23.21
CA SER A 142 3.44 -11.64 23.22
C SER A 142 2.39 -12.59 22.66
N GLY A 143 1.28 -12.06 22.17
CA GLY A 143 0.08 -12.83 21.82
C GLY A 143 -0.16 -12.96 20.33
N ARG A 144 -1.42 -12.81 19.96
CA ARG A 144 -1.91 -13.05 18.60
C ARG A 144 -1.88 -11.79 17.77
N PRO A 145 -1.42 -11.84 16.50
CA PRO A 145 -1.59 -10.71 15.61
C PRO A 145 -3.08 -10.54 15.27
N ILE A 146 -3.57 -9.31 15.41
CA ILE A 146 -4.96 -8.94 15.09
C ILE A 146 -5.07 -8.07 13.83
N ASP A 147 -3.94 -7.53 13.38
CA ASP A 147 -3.83 -6.80 12.12
C ASP A 147 -3.23 -7.71 11.06
N GLY A 148 -3.83 -7.77 9.89
CA GLY A 148 -3.36 -8.68 8.85
C GLY A 148 -3.49 -8.14 7.44
N ILE A 149 -2.77 -8.81 6.52
CA ILE A 149 -2.79 -8.55 5.08
C ILE A 149 -3.07 -9.85 4.33
N TRP A 150 -4.26 -9.94 3.76
CA TRP A 150 -4.69 -11.11 2.99
C TRP A 150 -4.64 -10.83 1.49
N THR A 151 -4.18 -11.81 0.72
CA THR A 151 -4.26 -11.78 -0.75
C THR A 151 -4.77 -13.10 -1.30
N ASN A 152 -5.44 -13.06 -2.47
CA ASN A 152 -5.86 -14.25 -3.22
C ASN A 152 -4.89 -14.60 -4.35
N PHE A 153 -3.69 -14.02 -4.38
CA PHE A 153 -2.68 -14.21 -5.43
C PHE A 153 -1.26 -14.16 -4.87
N ALA A 154 -0.29 -14.69 -5.65
CA ALA A 154 1.16 -14.57 -5.45
C ALA A 154 1.65 -14.99 -4.05
N HIS A 155 1.02 -16.01 -3.46
CA HIS A 155 1.39 -16.52 -2.14
C HIS A 155 2.86 -16.94 -2.09
N GLY A 156 3.60 -16.41 -1.10
CA GLY A 156 5.02 -16.67 -0.91
C GLY A 156 5.98 -15.83 -1.79
N GLU A 157 5.48 -15.11 -2.80
CA GLU A 157 6.28 -14.22 -3.65
C GLU A 157 6.34 -12.78 -3.14
N LEU A 158 5.41 -12.39 -2.25
CA LEU A 158 5.28 -11.03 -1.75
C LEU A 158 6.17 -10.81 -0.53
N ARG A 159 6.80 -9.64 -0.47
CA ARG A 159 7.51 -9.20 0.74
C ARG A 159 6.51 -8.47 1.64
N CYS A 160 6.48 -8.83 2.89
CA CYS A 160 5.57 -8.23 3.87
C CYS A 160 6.14 -8.39 5.27
N GLY A 161 5.61 -7.65 6.23
CA GLY A 161 6.01 -7.73 7.62
C GLY A 161 5.30 -6.70 8.48
N TYR A 162 5.63 -6.74 9.77
CA TYR A 162 5.28 -5.70 10.73
C TYR A 162 6.50 -4.84 11.03
N GLU A 163 6.28 -3.55 11.23
CA GLU A 163 7.27 -2.64 11.78
C GLU A 163 7.28 -2.73 13.33
N ALA A 164 8.29 -2.16 13.95
CA ALA A 164 8.29 -1.97 15.40
C ALA A 164 7.17 -1.00 15.81
N TYR A 165 6.78 -1.03 17.10
CA TYR A 165 5.91 0.01 17.62
C TYR A 165 6.61 1.37 17.50
N GLU A 166 5.88 2.41 17.11
CA GLU A 166 6.29 3.79 17.26
C GLU A 166 5.75 4.34 18.58
N ASP A 167 6.40 5.34 19.14
CA ASP A 167 6.16 5.85 20.52
C ASP A 167 4.69 6.27 20.80
N ASP A 168 3.92 6.59 19.77
CA ASP A 168 2.53 7.07 19.90
C ASP A 168 1.48 6.07 19.36
N ASP A 169 1.89 4.91 18.82
CA ASP A 169 1.00 3.93 18.20
C ASP A 169 0.82 2.69 19.07
N ASP A 170 -0.42 2.32 19.38
CA ASP A 170 -0.77 1.08 20.10
C ASP A 170 -0.83 -0.16 19.17
N HIS A 171 -0.75 0.03 17.85
CA HIS A 171 -0.69 -1.00 16.84
C HIS A 171 0.62 -0.97 16.05
N ARG A 172 1.14 -2.15 15.66
CA ARG A 172 2.24 -2.26 14.70
C ARG A 172 1.74 -1.96 13.29
N ARG A 173 2.51 -1.22 12.52
CA ARG A 173 2.22 -1.03 11.10
C ARG A 173 2.52 -2.31 10.32
N ALA A 174 1.53 -2.78 9.57
CA ALA A 174 1.71 -3.86 8.60
C ALA A 174 2.02 -3.28 7.21
N TRP A 175 2.94 -3.90 6.49
CA TRP A 175 3.32 -3.48 5.15
C TRP A 175 3.42 -4.66 4.17
N ILE A 176 3.24 -4.39 2.88
CA ILE A 176 3.38 -5.36 1.80
C ILE A 176 3.92 -4.70 0.54
N ASP A 177 4.93 -5.32 -0.07
CA ASP A 177 5.46 -4.96 -1.38
C ASP A 177 4.86 -5.85 -2.46
N ILE A 178 4.10 -5.28 -3.36
CA ILE A 178 3.49 -6.00 -4.48
C ILE A 178 4.21 -5.62 -5.77
N PRO A 179 4.91 -6.56 -6.42
CA PRO A 179 5.57 -6.30 -7.70
C PRO A 179 4.60 -5.79 -8.76
N ASN A 180 5.03 -4.84 -9.58
CA ASN A 180 4.19 -4.26 -10.65
C ASN A 180 3.61 -5.29 -11.61
N ARG A 181 4.27 -6.44 -11.82
CA ARG A 181 3.74 -7.53 -12.64
C ARG A 181 2.44 -8.12 -12.08
N HIS A 182 2.30 -8.16 -10.76
CA HIS A 182 1.07 -8.64 -10.10
C HIS A 182 0.02 -7.53 -10.02
N MET A 183 0.45 -6.30 -9.72
CA MET A 183 -0.44 -5.15 -9.54
C MET A 183 -0.99 -4.63 -10.88
N PHE A 184 -0.11 -4.44 -11.86
CA PHE A 184 -0.45 -3.73 -13.10
C PHE A 184 -0.18 -4.52 -14.38
N GLY A 185 0.23 -5.78 -14.30
CA GLY A 185 0.49 -6.63 -15.46
C GLY A 185 1.70 -6.24 -16.30
N TYR A 186 2.68 -5.53 -15.74
CA TYR A 186 3.94 -5.23 -16.41
C TYR A 186 5.12 -5.25 -15.45
N SER A 187 6.29 -5.59 -15.96
CA SER A 187 7.54 -5.38 -15.25
C SER A 187 8.20 -4.11 -15.81
N PRO A 188 8.67 -3.21 -14.96
CA PRO A 188 9.51 -2.11 -15.43
C PRO A 188 10.74 -2.70 -16.13
N PRO A 189 11.26 -2.04 -17.18
CA PRO A 189 12.49 -2.49 -17.81
C PRO A 189 13.60 -2.55 -16.76
N ASN A 190 14.41 -3.60 -16.81
CA ASN A 190 15.58 -3.69 -15.95
C ASN A 190 16.50 -2.52 -16.27
N ILE A 191 16.55 -1.55 -15.39
CA ILE A 191 17.56 -0.51 -15.44
C ILE A 191 18.88 -1.19 -15.03
N HIS A 192 19.65 -1.64 -15.99
CA HIS A 192 21.02 -2.05 -15.72
C HIS A 192 21.75 -0.82 -15.19
N LYS A 193 22.04 -0.80 -13.89
CA LYS A 193 23.01 0.16 -13.36
C LYS A 193 24.31 -0.09 -14.14
N LEU A 194 24.60 0.79 -15.07
CA LEU A 194 25.91 0.80 -15.67
C LEU A 194 26.87 1.04 -14.51
N TYR A 195 27.64 0.01 -14.15
CA TYR A 195 28.73 0.20 -13.21
C TYR A 195 29.60 1.33 -13.77
N PRO A 196 29.76 2.44 -13.06
CA PRO A 196 30.60 3.50 -13.55
C PRO A 196 31.98 2.92 -13.74
N LYS A 197 32.50 2.94 -14.99
CA LYS A 197 33.91 2.63 -15.21
C LYS A 197 34.69 3.66 -14.44
N ASN A 198 35.50 3.22 -13.49
CA ASN A 198 36.41 4.11 -12.77
C ASN A 198 37.28 4.87 -13.79
N LEU A 199 37.18 6.19 -13.74
CA LEU A 199 38.03 7.04 -14.57
C LEU A 199 39.44 6.96 -13.97
N VAL A 200 40.41 6.58 -14.79
CA VAL A 200 41.83 6.67 -14.41
C VAL A 200 42.23 8.14 -14.54
N VAL A 201 42.03 8.90 -13.43
CA VAL A 201 42.18 10.36 -13.41
C VAL A 201 43.64 10.77 -13.52
N GLU A 202 44.57 9.87 -13.17
CA GLU A 202 46.03 10.05 -13.22
C GLU A 202 46.54 10.12 -14.67
N ASP A 203 45.89 9.47 -15.65
CA ASP A 203 46.28 9.57 -17.06
C ASP A 203 45.75 10.88 -17.67
N PRO A 204 46.66 11.83 -18.03
CA PRO A 204 46.28 13.13 -18.59
C PRO A 204 45.50 13.02 -19.90
N ARG A 205 45.71 11.97 -20.69
CA ARG A 205 45.03 11.75 -21.98
C ARG A 205 43.59 11.35 -21.75
N ILE A 206 43.33 10.46 -20.78
CA ILE A 206 41.97 10.02 -20.40
C ILE A 206 41.22 11.21 -19.81
N ARG A 207 41.81 11.95 -18.89
CA ARG A 207 41.26 13.16 -18.30
C ARG A 207 40.87 14.21 -19.34
N LYS A 208 41.78 14.50 -20.29
CA LYS A 208 41.52 15.45 -21.38
C LYS A 208 40.35 15.00 -22.25
N LYS A 209 40.34 13.71 -22.66
CA LYS A 209 39.27 13.14 -23.47
C LYS A 209 37.92 13.19 -22.75
N TYR A 210 37.87 12.87 -21.46
CA TYR A 210 36.71 12.96 -20.62
C TYR A 210 36.18 14.39 -20.53
N ASN A 211 37.01 15.34 -20.14
CA ASN A 211 36.64 16.74 -20.01
C ASN A 211 36.13 17.32 -21.34
N THR A 212 36.76 16.98 -22.46
CA THR A 212 36.29 17.40 -23.78
C THR A 212 34.88 16.86 -24.05
N LYS A 213 34.65 15.57 -23.77
CA LYS A 213 33.33 14.94 -23.98
C LYS A 213 32.24 15.52 -23.08
N VAL A 214 32.54 15.73 -21.80
CA VAL A 214 31.66 16.38 -20.85
C VAL A 214 31.28 17.79 -21.30
N CYS A 215 32.28 18.61 -21.68
CA CYS A 215 32.00 19.95 -22.16
C CYS A 215 31.15 19.96 -23.45
N GLN A 216 31.33 19.01 -24.35
CA GLN A 216 30.53 18.85 -25.55
C GLN A 216 29.06 18.52 -25.17
N LEU A 217 28.83 17.58 -24.24
CA LEU A 217 27.50 17.18 -23.80
C LEU A 217 26.80 18.32 -23.07
N LEU A 218 27.48 19.04 -22.17
CA LEU A 218 26.94 20.18 -21.46
C LEU A 218 26.51 21.33 -22.42
N ARG A 219 27.35 21.57 -23.48
CA ARG A 219 26.97 22.57 -24.51
C ARG A 219 25.81 22.12 -25.35
N ALA A 220 25.82 20.85 -25.82
CA ALA A 220 24.72 20.30 -26.62
C ALA A 220 23.39 20.26 -25.87
N GLY A 221 23.41 20.01 -24.55
CA GLY A 221 22.24 20.02 -23.67
C GLY A 221 21.78 21.42 -23.22
N GLY A 222 22.52 22.47 -23.57
CA GLY A 222 22.24 23.84 -23.10
C GLY A 222 22.34 23.99 -21.56
N THR A 223 23.07 23.09 -20.90
CA THR A 223 23.09 23.02 -19.43
C THR A 223 23.69 24.29 -18.80
N LEU A 224 24.68 24.91 -19.43
CA LEU A 224 25.29 26.14 -18.93
C LEU A 224 24.34 27.33 -18.99
N GLU A 225 23.59 27.44 -20.06
CA GLU A 225 22.54 28.47 -20.25
C GLU A 225 21.39 28.27 -19.29
N LYS A 226 20.92 27.05 -19.14
CA LYS A 226 19.88 26.67 -18.19
C LYS A 226 20.30 26.92 -16.74
N SER A 227 21.53 26.60 -16.37
CA SER A 227 22.10 26.87 -15.04
C SER A 227 22.19 28.37 -14.75
N LYS A 228 22.63 29.18 -15.73
CA LYS A 228 22.65 30.63 -15.58
C LYS A 228 21.23 31.18 -15.42
N LEU A 229 20.27 30.69 -16.21
CA LEU A 229 18.88 31.10 -16.12
C LEU A 229 18.30 30.76 -14.75
N LEU A 230 18.55 29.55 -14.26
CA LEU A 230 18.14 29.11 -12.91
C LEU A 230 18.70 30.04 -11.84
N THR A 231 20.00 30.36 -11.89
CA THR A 231 20.64 31.27 -10.94
C THR A 231 20.01 32.67 -10.96
N LEU A 232 19.71 33.20 -12.14
CA LEU A 232 19.07 34.50 -12.29
C LEU A 232 17.62 34.47 -11.80
N THR A 233 16.90 33.37 -12.02
CA THR A 233 15.51 33.19 -11.56
C THR A 233 15.45 33.11 -10.04
N VAL A 234 16.35 32.35 -9.43
CA VAL A 234 16.48 32.29 -7.95
C VAL A 234 16.82 33.66 -7.37
N ALA A 235 17.76 34.40 -7.98
CA ALA A 235 18.14 35.73 -7.53
C ALA A 235 16.98 36.75 -7.63
N LYS A 236 16.07 36.59 -8.57
CA LYS A 236 14.90 37.43 -8.76
C LYS A 236 13.69 37.04 -7.88
N ARG A 237 13.81 36.04 -7.02
CA ARG A 237 12.72 35.51 -6.18
C ARG A 237 11.47 35.14 -6.98
N ALA A 238 11.65 34.47 -8.11
CA ALA A 238 10.52 34.00 -8.93
C ALA A 238 9.65 32.98 -8.20
N PRO A 239 8.35 32.84 -8.56
CA PRO A 239 7.46 31.84 -8.00
C PRO A 239 7.98 30.40 -8.11
N ASN A 240 7.68 29.59 -7.10
CA ASN A 240 8.20 28.21 -6.96
C ASN A 240 7.92 27.27 -8.17
N GLU A 241 6.92 27.56 -8.99
CA GLU A 241 6.57 26.74 -10.18
C GLU A 241 7.61 26.86 -11.30
N ASP A 242 8.10 28.06 -11.57
CA ASP A 242 9.13 28.28 -12.60
C ASP A 242 10.48 27.64 -12.25
N LEU A 243 10.80 27.59 -10.95
CA LEU A 243 12.01 26.92 -10.43
C LEU A 243 11.93 25.39 -10.58
N ARG A 244 10.75 24.79 -10.41
CA ARG A 244 10.54 23.35 -10.55
C ARG A 244 10.66 22.89 -12.01
N LEU A 245 10.14 23.65 -12.96
CA LEU A 245 10.23 23.33 -14.39
C LEU A 245 11.69 23.40 -14.86
N LEU A 246 12.41 24.45 -14.50
CA LEU A 246 13.84 24.61 -14.84
C LEU A 246 14.75 23.52 -14.23
N HIS A 247 14.45 23.06 -13.02
CA HIS A 247 15.20 22.01 -12.35
C HIS A 247 14.99 20.63 -12.99
N HIS A 248 13.82 20.39 -13.60
CA HIS A 248 13.52 19.13 -14.31
C HIS A 248 14.18 19.04 -15.68
N GLU A 249 14.61 20.14 -16.27
CA GLU A 249 15.21 20.20 -17.59
C GLU A 249 16.77 20.20 -17.57
N ILE A 250 17.40 20.29 -16.40
CA ILE A 250 18.85 20.21 -16.19
C ILE A 250 19.28 18.80 -15.82
#